data_065197bb56bf4604265f4f4cc37cc235
#
_entry.id   065197bb56bf4604265f4f4cc37cc235
#
_cell.length_a   1.000
_cell.length_b   1.000
_cell.length_c   1.000
_cell.angle_alpha   90.00
_cell.angle_beta   90.00
_cell.angle_gamma   90.00
#
_symmetry.space_group_name_H-M   'P 1'
#
loop_
_entity.id
_entity.type
_entity.pdbx_description
1 polymer ?
#
loop_
_entity_poly.entity_id
_entity_poly.type
_entity_poly.pdbx_seq_one_letter_code
_entity_poly.pdbx_strand_id
1 'polypeptide(L)'
;ENGILTEKDSFALVNAEEAEHISLPFYGTLIITGAEDEERQKCIFIRLMKICDETTPITTLMYNGKILKCTIKEFNNKIIFPVEAVILKAPEIIKKEMEKFTLKPIIDTMKTLREPGGCPWDRSQNHMTLRTYFLQEVYEVIDAIEENDILNLKEELGDVLLQVVFHARIAEENGEFSMQDVVDGIANKMVKRHPFVFEKMSKEDLFAVIKNWEKRKRKEKNRKYLLSGIPKCLPSLLLACIIQKKVSSVGIYDLTAFREDEKPLWRNATQREVQTGNRMGEESAGAYLFELARVMQEKGIDPELSLHSFCVNLMRRFSEFEDGIRRCGSFDALSQERLEELWREFNAKV
;
A
#
# COMPACT_ATOMS: atom_id res chain seq x y z
N GLU A 1 28.24 0.04 36.96
CA GLU A 1 27.30 -1.08 36.72
C GLU A 1 26.30 -1.13 37.88
N ASN A 2 25.25 -0.37 37.79
CA ASN A 2 24.30 -0.16 38.89
C ASN A 2 23.13 -1.16 38.87
N GLY A 3 23.28 -2.35 38.26
CA GLY A 3 22.26 -3.42 38.29
C GLY A 3 20.91 -3.09 37.59
N ILE A 4 20.89 -2.07 36.72
CA ILE A 4 19.68 -1.64 35.98
C ILE A 4 19.50 -2.51 34.71
N LEU A 5 20.61 -2.94 34.11
CA LEU A 5 20.62 -3.80 32.90
C LEU A 5 21.51 -5.03 33.18
N THR A 6 21.11 -6.16 32.63
CA THR A 6 21.89 -7.39 32.61
C THR A 6 22.38 -7.70 31.21
N GLU A 7 23.43 -8.52 31.04
CA GLU A 7 23.96 -8.94 29.72
C GLU A 7 22.91 -9.63 28.81
N LYS A 8 21.74 -10.00 29.35
CA LYS A 8 20.65 -10.66 28.63
C LYS A 8 19.56 -9.71 28.18
N ASP A 9 19.59 -8.45 28.60
CA ASP A 9 18.55 -7.48 28.25
C ASP A 9 18.83 -6.88 26.87
N SER A 10 17.88 -7.01 25.95
CA SER A 10 17.88 -6.25 24.70
C SER A 10 17.59 -4.79 25.01
N PHE A 11 18.37 -3.85 24.47
CA PHE A 11 18.13 -2.42 24.67
C PHE A 11 18.32 -1.62 23.37
N ALA A 12 17.62 -0.51 23.24
CA ALA A 12 17.89 0.53 22.26
C ALA A 12 18.38 1.78 22.97
N LEU A 13 19.42 2.39 22.40
CA LEU A 13 19.97 3.66 22.83
C LEU A 13 19.57 4.72 21.79
N VAL A 14 18.89 5.78 22.26
CA VAL A 14 18.42 6.86 21.40
C VAL A 14 18.83 8.19 22.01
N ASN A 15 19.27 9.15 21.17
CA ASN A 15 19.52 10.51 21.64
C ASN A 15 18.20 11.28 21.81
N ALA A 16 18.13 12.20 22.76
CA ALA A 16 16.95 13.03 23.01
C ALA A 16 16.48 13.81 21.76
N GLU A 17 17.41 14.24 20.91
CA GLU A 17 17.12 14.93 19.65
C GLU A 17 16.43 14.01 18.61
N GLU A 18 16.67 12.70 18.70
CA GLU A 18 16.08 11.69 17.80
C GLU A 18 14.85 11.02 18.44
N ALA A 19 14.47 11.42 19.66
CA ALA A 19 13.35 10.81 20.38
C ALA A 19 12.02 10.89 19.64
N GLU A 20 11.84 11.87 18.77
CA GLU A 20 10.64 12.00 17.93
C GLU A 20 10.52 10.89 16.89
N HIS A 21 11.64 10.28 16.47
CA HIS A 21 11.71 9.26 15.44
C HIS A 21 11.72 7.83 15.98
N ILE A 22 11.54 7.63 17.28
CA ILE A 22 11.45 6.29 17.86
C ILE A 22 10.25 5.58 17.24
N SER A 23 10.54 4.58 16.39
CA SER A 23 9.52 3.69 15.82
C SER A 23 9.28 2.50 16.76
N LEU A 24 8.02 2.13 16.92
CA LEU A 24 7.60 0.97 17.70
C LEU A 24 7.03 -0.10 16.71
N PRO A 25 7.05 -1.40 17.04
CA PRO A 25 7.26 -1.98 18.36
C PRO A 25 8.72 -2.19 18.71
N PHE A 26 9.10 -1.86 19.95
CA PHE A 26 10.40 -2.11 20.51
C PHE A 26 10.32 -3.16 21.64
N TYR A 27 11.12 -4.22 21.53
CA TYR A 27 11.19 -5.29 22.52
C TYR A 27 12.48 -5.14 23.33
N GLY A 28 12.39 -4.77 24.60
CA GLY A 28 13.56 -4.62 25.44
C GLY A 28 13.50 -3.41 26.36
N THR A 29 14.64 -2.79 26.59
CA THR A 29 14.77 -1.57 27.40
C THR A 29 15.11 -0.39 26.51
N LEU A 30 14.32 0.67 26.54
CA LEU A 30 14.62 1.91 25.86
C LEU A 30 15.43 2.82 26.77
N ILE A 31 16.55 3.30 26.30
CA ILE A 31 17.43 4.24 26.99
C ILE A 31 17.51 5.50 26.14
N ILE A 32 17.07 6.62 26.68
CA ILE A 32 17.14 7.93 26.02
C ILE A 32 18.22 8.75 26.74
N THR A 33 19.24 9.18 25.99
CA THR A 33 20.35 9.99 26.49
C THR A 33 20.28 11.43 25.98
N GLY A 34 21.10 12.32 26.56
CA GLY A 34 21.20 13.70 26.09
C GLY A 34 20.10 14.62 26.61
N ALA A 35 19.48 14.30 27.77
CA ALA A 35 18.46 15.11 28.41
C ALA A 35 19.08 16.20 29.30
N GLU A 36 20.01 16.99 28.76
CA GLU A 36 20.85 17.92 29.53
C GLU A 36 20.15 19.23 29.88
N ASP A 37 19.09 19.59 29.15
CA ASP A 37 18.36 20.84 29.31
C ASP A 37 16.83 20.62 29.36
N GLU A 38 16.13 21.68 29.70
CA GLU A 38 14.66 21.67 29.87
C GLU A 38 13.92 21.36 28.54
N GLU A 39 14.41 21.86 27.44
CA GLU A 39 13.76 21.71 26.14
C GLU A 39 13.81 20.24 25.68
N ARG A 40 14.95 19.61 25.79
CA ARG A 40 15.13 18.19 25.47
C ARG A 40 14.33 17.28 26.41
N GLN A 41 14.26 17.61 27.70
CA GLN A 41 13.40 16.86 28.62
C GLN A 41 11.92 16.98 28.28
N LYS A 42 11.44 18.16 27.86
CA LYS A 42 10.08 18.33 27.36
C LYS A 42 9.80 17.51 26.11
N CYS A 43 10.75 17.46 25.17
CA CYS A 43 10.64 16.62 23.98
C CYS A 43 10.50 15.13 24.34
N ILE A 44 11.36 14.63 25.24
CA ILE A 44 11.27 13.27 25.76
C ILE A 44 9.92 13.02 26.41
N PHE A 45 9.47 13.93 27.29
CA PHE A 45 8.17 13.81 27.97
C PHE A 45 7.01 13.73 26.97
N ILE A 46 6.96 14.63 26.00
CA ILE A 46 5.92 14.65 24.96
C ILE A 46 5.92 13.32 24.19
N ARG A 47 7.09 12.80 23.87
CA ARG A 47 7.20 11.51 23.17
C ARG A 47 6.76 10.34 24.04
N LEU A 48 7.19 10.30 25.29
CA LEU A 48 6.79 9.25 26.23
C LEU A 48 5.27 9.27 26.48
N MET A 49 4.65 10.44 26.54
CA MET A 49 3.19 10.57 26.68
C MET A 49 2.41 10.06 25.45
N LYS A 50 3.04 10.05 24.29
CA LYS A 50 2.45 9.44 23.06
C LYS A 50 2.46 7.92 23.10
N ILE A 51 3.42 7.30 23.78
CA ILE A 51 3.68 5.86 23.73
C ILE A 51 3.36 5.14 25.06
N CYS A 52 3.22 5.86 26.15
CA CYS A 52 2.99 5.30 27.49
C CYS A 52 1.93 6.10 28.26
N ASP A 53 1.41 5.52 29.34
CA ASP A 53 0.56 6.22 30.29
C ASP A 53 1.36 7.13 31.22
N GLU A 54 0.75 8.22 31.70
CA GLU A 54 1.39 9.15 32.64
C GLU A 54 1.85 8.50 33.97
N THR A 55 1.27 7.36 34.31
CA THR A 55 1.61 6.55 35.48
C THR A 55 2.71 5.55 35.24
N THR A 56 3.20 5.42 34.00
CA THR A 56 4.26 4.47 33.65
C THR A 56 5.55 4.78 34.41
N PRO A 57 6.16 3.78 35.12
CA PRO A 57 7.38 3.98 35.86
C PRO A 57 8.58 4.14 34.92
N ILE A 58 9.40 5.14 35.18
CA ILE A 58 10.67 5.35 34.51
C ILE A 58 11.82 5.42 35.51
N THR A 59 13.02 5.13 35.05
CA THR A 59 14.23 5.28 35.85
C THR A 59 15.10 6.35 35.18
N THR A 60 15.47 7.39 35.92
CA THR A 60 16.37 8.45 35.46
C THR A 60 17.73 8.31 36.11
N LEU A 61 18.77 8.40 35.29
CA LEU A 61 20.16 8.47 35.75
C LEU A 61 20.63 9.92 35.63
N MET A 62 21.10 10.47 36.75
CA MET A 62 21.60 11.83 36.81
C MET A 62 23.12 11.85 36.60
N TYR A 63 23.68 12.94 36.06
CA TYR A 63 25.13 13.10 35.86
C TYR A 63 25.99 12.96 37.17
N ASN A 64 25.37 13.17 38.33
CA ASN A 64 26.04 12.92 39.61
C ASN A 64 25.98 11.44 40.06
N GLY A 65 25.53 10.51 39.17
CA GLY A 65 25.35 9.11 39.46
C GLY A 65 24.13 8.74 40.29
N LYS A 66 23.31 9.70 40.65
CA LYS A 66 22.09 9.44 41.41
C LYS A 66 21.01 8.85 40.50
N ILE A 67 20.37 7.78 40.97
CA ILE A 67 19.26 7.14 40.31
C ILE A 67 17.96 7.56 40.93
N LEU A 68 17.01 8.04 40.12
CA LEU A 68 15.66 8.35 40.55
C LEU A 68 14.67 7.47 39.85
N LYS A 69 13.72 6.91 40.59
CA LYS A 69 12.56 6.19 40.04
C LYS A 69 11.34 7.10 40.22
N CYS A 70 10.65 7.35 39.11
CA CYS A 70 9.44 8.18 39.11
C CYS A 70 8.51 7.72 38.02
N THR A 71 7.30 8.27 37.99
CA THR A 71 6.39 8.10 36.84
C THR A 71 6.68 9.15 35.76
N ILE A 72 6.17 8.96 34.55
CA ILE A 72 6.28 9.96 33.46
C ILE A 72 5.71 11.29 33.90
N LYS A 73 4.57 11.31 34.62
CA LYS A 73 3.95 12.53 35.18
C LYS A 73 4.87 13.23 36.20
N GLU A 74 5.48 12.46 37.08
CA GLU A 74 6.41 13.02 38.09
C GLU A 74 7.70 13.52 37.45
N PHE A 75 8.17 12.87 36.36
CA PHE A 75 9.32 13.31 35.59
C PHE A 75 9.12 14.70 35.00
N ASN A 76 7.92 15.00 34.47
CA ASN A 76 7.60 16.32 33.96
C ASN A 76 7.53 17.40 35.07
N ASN A 77 7.02 17.04 36.26
CA ASN A 77 6.76 18.00 37.35
C ASN A 77 7.97 18.21 38.28
N LYS A 78 8.92 17.27 38.29
CA LYS A 78 10.09 17.30 39.18
C LYS A 78 11.40 17.44 38.42
N ILE A 79 11.42 18.26 37.39
CA ILE A 79 12.60 18.43 36.54
C ILE A 79 13.81 18.85 37.39
N ILE A 80 14.76 17.93 37.54
CA ILE A 80 16.04 18.15 38.19
C ILE A 80 17.12 17.95 37.14
N PHE A 81 17.63 19.05 36.62
CA PHE A 81 18.75 19.00 35.64
C PHE A 81 20.09 18.78 36.33
N PRO A 82 21.06 18.22 35.58
CA PRO A 82 20.99 17.54 34.30
C PRO A 82 20.73 16.03 34.43
N VAL A 83 19.95 15.44 33.50
CA VAL A 83 19.67 14.00 33.41
C VAL A 83 20.54 13.38 32.31
N GLU A 84 21.34 12.38 32.67
CA GLU A 84 22.21 11.65 31.75
C GLU A 84 21.42 10.68 30.87
N ALA A 85 20.46 9.96 31.46
CA ALA A 85 19.63 9.02 30.75
C ALA A 85 18.25 8.83 31.39
N VAL A 86 17.25 8.57 30.53
CA VAL A 86 15.92 8.09 30.91
C VAL A 86 15.76 6.65 30.42
N ILE A 87 15.42 5.74 31.31
CA ILE A 87 15.35 4.29 31.07
C ILE A 87 13.93 3.81 31.27
N LEU A 88 13.41 3.13 30.24
CA LEU A 88 12.07 2.58 30.20
C LEU A 88 12.12 1.08 29.84
N LYS A 89 11.42 0.24 30.57
CA LYS A 89 11.36 -1.21 30.29
C LYS A 89 10.19 -1.55 29.39
N ALA A 90 10.42 -2.39 28.38
CA ALA A 90 9.50 -2.74 27.33
C ALA A 90 8.07 -3.22 27.72
N PRO A 91 7.84 -3.95 28.81
CA PRO A 91 6.48 -4.40 29.15
C PRO A 91 5.49 -3.27 29.34
N GLU A 92 5.96 -2.09 29.73
CA GLU A 92 5.11 -0.92 29.95
C GLU A 92 4.91 -0.09 28.68
N ILE A 93 5.85 -0.14 27.74
CA ILE A 93 5.73 0.51 26.43
C ILE A 93 4.72 -0.24 25.55
N ILE A 94 4.83 -1.57 25.51
CA ILE A 94 4.01 -2.44 24.65
C ILE A 94 2.54 -2.40 25.03
N LYS A 95 2.24 -2.24 26.33
CA LYS A 95 0.87 -2.34 26.84
C LYS A 95 -0.08 -1.30 26.26
N LYS A 96 0.37 -0.06 26.09
CA LYS A 96 -0.46 1.03 25.53
C LYS A 96 -0.62 0.95 24.01
N GLU A 97 0.37 0.43 23.28
CA GLU A 97 0.29 0.29 21.82
C GLU A 97 -0.46 -0.97 21.37
N MET A 98 -0.34 -2.09 22.12
CA MET A 98 -1.17 -3.28 21.85
C MET A 98 -2.66 -3.02 22.10
N GLU A 99 -3.00 -2.09 23.02
CA GLU A 99 -4.40 -1.69 23.23
C GLU A 99 -4.89 -0.69 22.18
N LYS A 100 -4.00 -0.04 21.43
CA LYS A 100 -4.35 1.03 20.47
C LYS A 100 -4.73 0.50 19.08
N PHE A 101 -4.14 -0.63 18.64
CA PHE A 101 -4.46 -1.21 17.35
C PHE A 101 -5.47 -2.34 17.50
N THR A 102 -6.70 -2.03 17.18
CA THR A 102 -7.77 -3.02 17.07
C THR A 102 -8.72 -2.63 15.94
N LEU A 103 -9.15 -3.60 15.18
CA LEU A 103 -10.22 -3.41 14.19
C LEU A 103 -11.62 -3.35 14.85
N LYS A 104 -11.70 -3.61 16.15
CA LYS A 104 -12.99 -3.67 16.88
C LYS A 104 -13.83 -2.39 16.73
N PRO A 105 -13.29 -1.17 16.85
CA PRO A 105 -14.10 0.05 16.71
C PRO A 105 -14.81 0.15 15.35
N ILE A 106 -14.12 -0.12 14.23
CA ILE A 106 -14.73 -0.05 12.91
C ILE A 106 -15.73 -1.19 12.66
N ILE A 107 -15.44 -2.38 13.19
CA ILE A 107 -16.37 -3.54 13.14
C ILE A 107 -17.64 -3.25 13.93
N ASP A 108 -17.53 -2.73 15.16
CA ASP A 108 -18.68 -2.38 16.00
C ASP A 108 -19.48 -1.21 15.38
N THR A 109 -18.81 -0.22 14.78
CA THR A 109 -19.47 0.88 14.06
C THR A 109 -20.27 0.34 12.88
N MET A 110 -19.68 -0.49 12.04
CA MET A 110 -20.37 -1.07 10.87
C MET A 110 -21.55 -1.96 11.32
N LYS A 111 -21.39 -2.71 12.40
CA LYS A 111 -22.49 -3.47 13.02
C LYS A 111 -23.64 -2.56 13.40
N THR A 112 -23.37 -1.47 14.13
CA THR A 112 -24.38 -0.50 14.56
C THR A 112 -25.08 0.17 13.37
N LEU A 113 -24.35 0.54 12.32
CA LEU A 113 -24.93 1.14 11.12
C LEU A 113 -25.89 0.21 10.39
N ARG A 114 -25.66 -1.11 10.44
CA ARG A 114 -26.49 -2.11 9.73
C ARG A 114 -27.54 -2.80 10.59
N GLU A 115 -27.53 -2.63 11.92
CA GLU A 115 -28.59 -3.17 12.80
C GLU A 115 -29.93 -2.45 12.62
N PRO A 116 -31.05 -3.04 13.08
CA PRO A 116 -32.35 -2.39 13.13
C PRO A 116 -32.25 -1.05 13.87
N GLY A 117 -32.64 0.05 13.21
CA GLY A 117 -32.46 1.41 13.74
C GLY A 117 -31.18 2.11 13.31
N GLY A 118 -30.26 1.42 12.64
CA GLY A 118 -29.06 2.02 12.05
C GLY A 118 -29.35 2.82 10.76
N CYS A 119 -28.33 3.08 9.99
CA CYS A 119 -28.42 3.89 8.76
C CYS A 119 -29.21 3.18 7.65
N PRO A 120 -30.29 3.74 7.13
CA PRO A 120 -31.07 3.12 6.06
C PRO A 120 -30.27 2.85 4.78
N TRP A 121 -29.30 3.72 4.45
CA TRP A 121 -28.45 3.57 3.29
C TRP A 121 -27.51 2.36 3.46
N ASP A 122 -26.77 2.28 4.58
CA ASP A 122 -25.87 1.17 4.85
C ASP A 122 -26.61 -0.17 4.89
N ARG A 123 -27.80 -0.20 5.46
CA ARG A 123 -28.66 -1.39 5.53
C ARG A 123 -29.14 -1.86 4.16
N SER A 124 -29.31 -0.96 3.21
CA SER A 124 -29.76 -1.30 1.85
C SER A 124 -28.63 -1.88 0.99
N GLN A 125 -27.35 -1.73 1.41
CA GLN A 125 -26.20 -2.19 0.64
C GLN A 125 -26.05 -3.72 0.66
N ASN A 126 -25.53 -4.23 -0.45
CA ASN A 126 -25.13 -5.63 -0.65
C ASN A 126 -23.83 -5.70 -1.43
N HIS A 127 -23.26 -6.90 -1.60
CA HIS A 127 -22.01 -7.08 -2.32
C HIS A 127 -22.00 -6.50 -3.73
N MET A 128 -23.14 -6.48 -4.42
CA MET A 128 -23.25 -5.97 -5.78
C MET A 128 -23.29 -4.44 -5.82
N THR A 129 -24.02 -3.80 -4.91
CA THR A 129 -24.13 -2.34 -4.85
C THR A 129 -22.81 -1.69 -4.43
N LEU A 130 -22.05 -2.31 -3.52
CA LEU A 130 -20.75 -1.83 -3.04
C LEU A 130 -19.60 -2.01 -4.04
N ARG A 131 -19.78 -2.82 -5.08
CA ARG A 131 -18.72 -3.14 -6.03
C ARG A 131 -18.08 -1.89 -6.68
N THR A 132 -18.89 -0.89 -7.00
CA THR A 132 -18.41 0.34 -7.63
C THR A 132 -17.62 1.20 -6.65
N TYR A 133 -18.11 1.34 -5.42
CA TYR A 133 -17.42 2.07 -4.37
C TYR A 133 -16.06 1.43 -4.07
N PHE A 134 -16.01 0.11 -3.88
CA PHE A 134 -14.75 -0.60 -3.66
C PHE A 134 -13.72 -0.34 -4.77
N LEU A 135 -14.17 -0.24 -6.02
CA LEU A 135 -13.30 0.08 -7.16
C LEU A 135 -12.81 1.54 -7.12
N GLN A 136 -13.67 2.48 -6.72
CA GLN A 136 -13.32 3.90 -6.56
C GLN A 136 -12.23 4.08 -5.52
N GLU A 137 -12.40 3.56 -4.30
CA GLU A 137 -11.40 3.67 -3.23
C GLU A 137 -10.03 3.10 -3.67
N VAL A 138 -10.02 2.00 -4.45
CA VAL A 138 -8.77 1.45 -4.98
C VAL A 138 -8.07 2.41 -5.95
N TYR A 139 -8.82 3.13 -6.79
CA TYR A 139 -8.24 4.12 -7.69
C TYR A 139 -7.79 5.38 -6.93
N GLU A 140 -8.51 5.81 -5.91
CA GLU A 140 -8.13 6.94 -5.05
C GLU A 140 -6.83 6.64 -4.29
N VAL A 141 -6.63 5.39 -3.82
CA VAL A 141 -5.33 4.92 -3.31
C VAL A 141 -4.23 5.03 -4.37
N ILE A 142 -4.50 4.65 -5.62
CA ILE A 142 -3.51 4.73 -6.70
C ILE A 142 -3.13 6.18 -6.98
N ASP A 143 -4.11 7.07 -7.07
CA ASP A 143 -3.89 8.50 -7.28
C ASP A 143 -3.05 9.11 -6.15
N ALA A 144 -3.37 8.81 -4.89
CA ALA A 144 -2.60 9.27 -3.73
C ALA A 144 -1.14 8.78 -3.76
N ILE A 145 -0.89 7.55 -4.24
CA ILE A 145 0.47 7.02 -4.43
C ILE A 145 1.20 7.76 -5.56
N GLU A 146 0.54 7.99 -6.70
CA GLU A 146 1.15 8.67 -7.86
C GLU A 146 1.47 10.13 -7.57
N GLU A 147 0.60 10.81 -6.80
CA GLU A 147 0.80 12.19 -6.34
C GLU A 147 1.78 12.31 -5.16
N ASN A 148 2.20 11.18 -4.58
CA ASN A 148 3.02 11.12 -3.36
C ASN A 148 2.37 11.87 -2.18
N ASP A 149 1.04 11.87 -2.11
CA ASP A 149 0.26 12.45 -1.02
C ASP A 149 0.05 11.42 0.09
N ILE A 150 0.94 11.46 1.09
CA ILE A 150 0.92 10.52 2.23
C ILE A 150 -0.31 10.71 3.13
N LEU A 151 -0.86 11.92 3.22
CA LEU A 151 -2.04 12.18 4.05
C LEU A 151 -3.28 11.60 3.39
N ASN A 152 -3.45 11.85 2.10
CA ASN A 152 -4.53 11.25 1.31
C ASN A 152 -4.40 9.73 1.24
N LEU A 153 -3.21 9.19 1.00
CA LEU A 153 -2.97 7.75 1.01
C LEU A 153 -3.44 7.07 2.30
N LYS A 154 -3.25 7.71 3.46
CA LYS A 154 -3.73 7.19 4.75
C LYS A 154 -5.26 7.18 4.80
N GLU A 155 -5.93 8.21 4.27
CA GLU A 155 -7.38 8.32 4.21
C GLU A 155 -7.96 7.22 3.32
N GLU A 156 -7.48 7.12 2.08
CA GLU A 156 -7.98 6.15 1.09
C GLU A 156 -7.74 4.69 1.48
N LEU A 157 -6.61 4.41 2.17
CA LEU A 157 -6.40 3.08 2.78
C LEU A 157 -7.44 2.77 3.88
N GLY A 158 -7.92 3.80 4.59
CA GLY A 158 -9.02 3.70 5.54
C GLY A 158 -10.32 3.33 4.85
N ASP A 159 -10.61 3.93 3.70
CA ASP A 159 -11.84 3.69 2.94
C ASP A 159 -11.82 2.31 2.24
N VAL A 160 -10.68 1.88 1.73
CA VAL A 160 -10.50 0.47 1.31
C VAL A 160 -10.74 -0.50 2.47
N LEU A 161 -10.23 -0.20 3.67
CA LEU A 161 -10.47 -1.03 4.86
C LEU A 161 -11.96 -1.03 5.23
N LEU A 162 -12.64 0.11 5.15
CA LEU A 162 -14.09 0.22 5.35
C LEU A 162 -14.85 -0.71 4.40
N GLN A 163 -14.50 -0.75 3.11
CA GLN A 163 -15.11 -1.66 2.14
C GLN A 163 -14.92 -3.13 2.54
N VAL A 164 -13.72 -3.49 3.02
CA VAL A 164 -13.45 -4.87 3.50
C VAL A 164 -14.35 -5.23 4.69
N VAL A 165 -14.45 -4.34 5.69
CA VAL A 165 -15.28 -4.54 6.88
C VAL A 165 -16.77 -4.60 6.52
N PHE A 166 -17.21 -3.75 5.58
CA PHE A 166 -18.58 -3.72 5.09
C PHE A 166 -18.97 -5.05 4.43
N HIS A 167 -18.15 -5.54 3.51
CA HIS A 167 -18.37 -6.83 2.86
C HIS A 167 -18.34 -7.99 3.85
N ALA A 168 -17.43 -7.97 4.82
CA ALA A 168 -17.38 -8.99 5.86
C ALA A 168 -18.65 -8.97 6.75
N ARG A 169 -19.17 -7.78 7.07
CA ARG A 169 -20.40 -7.65 7.84
C ARG A 169 -21.63 -8.18 7.09
N ILE A 170 -21.75 -7.91 5.78
CA ILE A 170 -22.84 -8.47 4.96
C ILE A 170 -22.75 -9.99 4.93
N ALA A 171 -21.56 -10.57 4.77
CA ALA A 171 -21.36 -11.99 4.76
C ALA A 171 -21.70 -12.64 6.12
N GLU A 172 -21.35 -11.97 7.23
CA GLU A 172 -21.70 -12.42 8.59
C GLU A 172 -23.23 -12.43 8.81
N GLU A 173 -23.94 -11.42 8.32
CA GLU A 173 -25.41 -11.38 8.36
C GLU A 173 -26.05 -12.52 7.57
N ASN A 174 -25.42 -12.95 6.49
CA ASN A 174 -25.85 -14.08 5.67
C ASN A 174 -25.40 -15.45 6.25
N GLY A 175 -24.58 -15.46 7.33
CA GLY A 175 -24.02 -16.69 7.89
C GLY A 175 -22.95 -17.35 7.03
N GLU A 176 -22.26 -16.58 6.18
CA GLU A 176 -21.25 -17.09 5.23
C GLU A 176 -19.85 -17.10 5.84
N PHE A 177 -19.35 -15.95 6.30
CA PHE A 177 -18.07 -15.76 6.98
C PHE A 177 -18.05 -14.46 7.77
N SER A 178 -17.10 -14.33 8.71
CA SER A 178 -16.88 -13.17 9.56
C SER A 178 -15.62 -12.39 9.17
N MET A 179 -15.44 -11.19 9.77
CA MET A 179 -14.18 -10.44 9.63
C MET A 179 -12.99 -11.24 10.18
N GLN A 180 -13.18 -12.05 11.24
CA GLN A 180 -12.12 -12.90 11.76
C GLN A 180 -11.65 -13.92 10.72
N ASP A 181 -12.56 -14.52 9.98
CA ASP A 181 -12.23 -15.48 8.91
C ASP A 181 -11.41 -14.82 7.79
N VAL A 182 -11.70 -13.55 7.47
CA VAL A 182 -10.92 -12.77 6.49
C VAL A 182 -9.50 -12.56 6.98
N VAL A 183 -9.33 -12.13 8.23
CA VAL A 183 -8.02 -11.86 8.84
C VAL A 183 -7.21 -13.15 8.97
N ASP A 184 -7.80 -14.21 9.52
CA ASP A 184 -7.13 -15.50 9.69
C ASP A 184 -6.76 -16.12 8.34
N GLY A 185 -7.65 -15.99 7.35
CA GLY A 185 -7.42 -16.47 6.01
C GLY A 185 -6.22 -15.84 5.34
N ILE A 186 -6.07 -14.52 5.44
CA ILE A 186 -4.91 -13.82 4.85
C ILE A 186 -3.64 -14.06 5.65
N ALA A 187 -3.68 -14.04 6.98
CA ALA A 187 -2.53 -14.32 7.84
C ALA A 187 -1.96 -15.70 7.58
N ASN A 188 -2.80 -16.74 7.65
CA ASN A 188 -2.42 -18.12 7.36
C ASN A 188 -1.85 -18.30 5.95
N LYS A 189 -2.43 -17.60 4.96
CA LYS A 189 -1.92 -17.60 3.58
C LYS A 189 -0.52 -16.99 3.49
N MET A 190 -0.26 -15.88 4.18
CA MET A 190 1.06 -15.23 4.18
C MET A 190 2.11 -16.13 4.84
N VAL A 191 1.83 -16.70 5.99
CA VAL A 191 2.73 -17.65 6.68
C VAL A 191 3.06 -18.84 5.79
N LYS A 192 2.04 -19.52 5.25
CA LYS A 192 2.25 -20.70 4.37
C LYS A 192 3.02 -20.40 3.09
N ARG A 193 2.93 -19.17 2.57
CA ARG A 193 3.62 -18.79 1.33
C ARG A 193 5.03 -18.30 1.54
N HIS A 194 5.39 -17.96 2.79
CA HIS A 194 6.71 -17.45 3.15
C HIS A 194 7.42 -18.36 4.17
N PRO A 195 7.52 -19.68 3.90
CA PRO A 195 8.13 -20.62 4.85
C PRO A 195 9.59 -20.27 5.16
N PHE A 196 10.30 -19.64 4.23
CA PHE A 196 11.66 -19.14 4.40
C PHE A 196 11.79 -18.02 5.44
N VAL A 197 10.70 -17.35 5.80
CA VAL A 197 10.66 -16.33 6.87
C VAL A 197 10.26 -16.95 8.20
N PHE A 198 9.24 -17.81 8.17
CA PHE A 198 8.60 -18.37 9.38
C PHE A 198 9.18 -19.72 9.81
N GLU A 199 9.86 -20.44 8.89
CA GLU A 199 10.55 -21.71 9.14
C GLU A 199 12.04 -21.53 8.81
N LYS A 200 12.94 -22.20 9.57
CA LYS A 200 14.38 -22.14 9.28
C LYS A 200 14.67 -22.94 8.00
N MET A 201 14.86 -22.25 6.87
CA MET A 201 15.17 -22.84 5.57
C MET A 201 16.57 -22.44 5.07
N SER A 202 17.17 -23.30 4.24
CA SER A 202 18.45 -23.00 3.57
C SER A 202 18.24 -21.98 2.42
N LYS A 203 19.35 -21.38 1.93
CA LYS A 203 19.29 -20.46 0.76
C LYS A 203 18.89 -21.18 -0.52
N GLU A 204 19.29 -22.44 -0.70
CA GLU A 204 18.92 -23.27 -1.83
C GLU A 204 17.40 -23.54 -1.87
N ASP A 205 16.81 -23.77 -0.70
CA ASP A 205 15.38 -23.96 -0.55
C ASP A 205 14.59 -22.68 -0.89
N LEU A 206 15.14 -21.50 -0.59
CA LEU A 206 14.54 -20.21 -0.93
C LEU A 206 14.36 -20.06 -2.46
N PHE A 207 15.39 -20.35 -3.26
CA PHE A 207 15.29 -20.32 -4.73
C PHE A 207 14.24 -21.29 -5.26
N ALA A 208 14.17 -22.49 -4.70
CA ALA A 208 13.16 -23.48 -5.03
C ALA A 208 11.74 -23.02 -4.68
N VAL A 209 11.57 -22.32 -3.56
CA VAL A 209 10.27 -21.73 -3.15
C VAL A 209 9.81 -20.67 -4.13
N ILE A 210 10.68 -19.73 -4.49
CA ILE A 210 10.38 -18.64 -5.43
C ILE A 210 10.03 -19.21 -6.80
N LYS A 211 10.83 -20.14 -7.32
CA LYS A 211 10.61 -20.80 -8.62
C LYS A 211 9.31 -21.59 -8.66
N ASN A 212 8.87 -22.17 -7.55
CA ASN A 212 7.67 -23.00 -7.48
C ASN A 212 6.43 -22.25 -6.94
N TRP A 213 6.48 -20.93 -6.77
CA TRP A 213 5.40 -20.12 -6.21
C TRP A 213 4.05 -20.32 -6.90
N GLU A 214 4.02 -20.22 -8.23
CA GLU A 214 2.79 -20.41 -9.02
C GLU A 214 2.28 -21.86 -8.98
N LYS A 215 3.18 -22.84 -8.91
CA LYS A 215 2.80 -24.26 -8.74
C LYS A 215 2.13 -24.49 -7.38
N ARG A 216 2.62 -23.86 -6.31
CA ARG A 216 2.03 -23.93 -4.95
C ARG A 216 0.63 -23.29 -4.92
N LYS A 217 0.49 -22.08 -5.45
CA LYS A 217 -0.82 -21.40 -5.60
C LYS A 217 -1.86 -22.26 -6.34
N ARG A 218 -1.43 -22.99 -7.35
CA ARG A 218 -2.31 -23.85 -8.13
C ARG A 218 -2.77 -25.07 -7.34
N LYS A 219 -1.87 -25.70 -6.57
CA LYS A 219 -2.19 -26.84 -5.68
C LYS A 219 -3.13 -26.42 -4.55
N GLU A 220 -2.87 -25.30 -3.88
CA GLU A 220 -3.69 -24.77 -2.79
C GLU A 220 -5.17 -24.59 -3.19
N LYS A 221 -5.42 -24.14 -4.43
CA LYS A 221 -6.77 -23.82 -4.92
C LYS A 221 -7.42 -24.95 -5.74
N ASN A 222 -6.77 -26.12 -5.84
CA ASN A 222 -7.24 -27.29 -6.61
C ASN A 222 -7.72 -26.92 -8.03
N ARG A 223 -6.97 -26.02 -8.73
CA ARG A 223 -7.36 -25.48 -10.04
C ARG A 223 -7.07 -26.46 -11.15
N LYS A 224 -8.13 -26.83 -11.89
CA LYS A 224 -8.03 -27.75 -13.03
C LYS A 224 -7.18 -27.19 -14.18
N TYR A 225 -7.34 -25.91 -14.50
CA TYR A 225 -6.63 -25.26 -15.62
C TYR A 225 -5.70 -24.15 -15.11
N LEU A 226 -4.62 -23.90 -15.86
CA LEU A 226 -3.61 -22.88 -15.55
C LEU A 226 -4.22 -21.47 -15.39
N LEU A 227 -5.10 -21.10 -16.31
CA LEU A 227 -5.74 -19.78 -16.34
C LEU A 227 -7.00 -19.68 -15.48
N SER A 228 -7.43 -20.77 -14.82
CA SER A 228 -8.58 -20.72 -13.92
C SER A 228 -8.38 -19.71 -12.79
N GLY A 229 -9.47 -18.97 -12.50
CA GLY A 229 -9.53 -17.99 -11.40
C GLY A 229 -8.76 -16.70 -11.67
N ILE A 230 -8.53 -16.36 -12.93
CA ILE A 230 -8.24 -14.98 -13.34
C ILE A 230 -9.59 -14.26 -13.42
N PRO A 231 -9.77 -13.14 -12.71
CA PRO A 231 -11.00 -12.36 -12.81
C PRO A 231 -11.15 -11.83 -14.26
N LYS A 232 -12.34 -11.99 -14.85
CA LYS A 232 -12.61 -11.54 -16.22
C LYS A 232 -12.91 -10.04 -16.30
N CYS A 233 -13.17 -9.40 -15.18
CA CYS A 233 -13.49 -7.97 -15.07
C CYS A 233 -12.27 -7.07 -14.89
N LEU A 234 -11.06 -7.61 -14.98
CA LEU A 234 -9.83 -6.81 -14.89
C LEU A 234 -9.68 -5.88 -16.09
N PRO A 235 -9.03 -4.71 -15.92
CA PRO A 235 -8.56 -3.89 -17.03
C PRO A 235 -7.76 -4.72 -18.02
N SER A 236 -7.88 -4.41 -19.31
CA SER A 236 -7.45 -5.34 -20.38
C SER A 236 -5.94 -5.56 -20.43
N LEU A 237 -5.14 -4.52 -20.19
CA LEU A 237 -3.68 -4.67 -20.18
C LEU A 237 -3.22 -5.44 -18.94
N LEU A 238 -3.83 -5.19 -17.78
CA LEU A 238 -3.56 -5.96 -16.57
C LEU A 238 -3.95 -7.44 -16.74
N LEU A 239 -5.10 -7.73 -17.40
CA LEU A 239 -5.52 -9.08 -17.73
C LEU A 239 -4.48 -9.77 -18.63
N ALA A 240 -4.01 -9.09 -19.67
CA ALA A 240 -2.96 -9.58 -20.56
C ALA A 240 -1.69 -9.93 -19.78
N CYS A 241 -1.23 -9.05 -18.91
CA CYS A 241 -0.06 -9.25 -18.06
C CYS A 241 -0.18 -10.49 -17.17
N ILE A 242 -1.33 -10.69 -16.54
CA ILE A 242 -1.57 -11.85 -15.66
C ILE A 242 -1.60 -13.15 -16.47
N ILE A 243 -2.21 -13.16 -17.65
CA ILE A 243 -2.23 -14.33 -18.54
C ILE A 243 -0.79 -14.70 -18.93
N GLN A 244 -0.03 -13.76 -19.45
CA GLN A 244 1.36 -13.94 -19.87
C GLN A 244 2.24 -14.47 -18.75
N LYS A 245 2.20 -13.85 -17.58
CA LYS A 245 2.95 -14.29 -16.39
C LYS A 245 2.62 -15.71 -15.97
N LYS A 246 1.35 -16.11 -16.08
CA LYS A 246 0.94 -17.49 -15.75
C LYS A 246 1.43 -18.50 -16.80
N VAL A 247 1.32 -18.16 -18.07
CA VAL A 247 1.69 -19.09 -19.15
C VAL A 247 3.21 -19.21 -19.27
N SER A 248 3.96 -18.12 -19.09
CA SER A 248 5.42 -18.15 -19.03
C SER A 248 5.94 -18.99 -17.86
N SER A 249 5.20 -19.10 -16.75
CA SER A 249 5.57 -19.95 -15.61
C SER A 249 5.62 -21.46 -15.93
N VAL A 250 5.05 -21.88 -17.07
CA VAL A 250 5.10 -23.27 -17.58
C VAL A 250 5.99 -23.40 -18.82
N GLY A 251 6.75 -22.34 -19.15
CA GLY A 251 7.74 -22.36 -20.25
C GLY A 251 7.18 -21.99 -21.63
N ILE A 252 5.96 -21.49 -21.72
CA ILE A 252 5.37 -20.98 -22.98
C ILE A 252 5.50 -19.46 -22.96
N TYR A 253 6.28 -18.90 -23.87
CA TYR A 253 6.58 -17.47 -23.93
C TYR A 253 5.93 -16.75 -25.11
N ASP A 254 5.66 -17.44 -26.20
CA ASP A 254 4.97 -16.91 -27.38
C ASP A 254 3.54 -17.44 -27.41
N LEU A 255 2.60 -16.65 -26.95
CA LEU A 255 1.16 -16.94 -26.96
C LEU A 255 0.48 -16.47 -28.25
N THR A 256 1.20 -15.72 -29.07
CA THR A 256 0.74 -15.17 -30.34
C THR A 256 1.38 -15.85 -31.53
N ALA A 257 1.99 -17.03 -31.32
CA ALA A 257 2.50 -17.88 -32.38
C ALA A 257 1.34 -18.43 -33.20
N PHE A 258 0.92 -17.68 -34.18
CA PHE A 258 0.00 -18.11 -35.22
C PHE A 258 0.74 -18.98 -36.25
N ARG A 259 -0.01 -19.78 -37.01
CA ARG A 259 0.57 -20.52 -38.16
C ARG A 259 1.32 -19.56 -39.09
N GLU A 260 2.32 -20.07 -39.83
CA GLU A 260 3.18 -19.19 -40.66
C GLU A 260 2.42 -18.41 -41.73
N ASP A 261 1.31 -18.95 -42.20
CA ASP A 261 0.35 -18.36 -43.12
C ASP A 261 -0.61 -17.34 -42.45
N GLU A 262 -0.73 -17.36 -41.12
CA GLU A 262 -1.55 -16.48 -40.31
C GLU A 262 -0.70 -15.46 -39.53
N LYS A 263 0.58 -15.24 -39.90
CA LYS A 263 1.44 -14.26 -39.20
C LYS A 263 0.73 -12.93 -39.14
N PRO A 264 0.41 -12.44 -37.94
CA PRO A 264 -0.36 -11.21 -37.81
C PRO A 264 0.40 -10.07 -38.47
N LEU A 265 -0.30 -9.27 -39.23
CA LEU A 265 0.20 -8.07 -39.94
C LEU A 265 1.02 -7.13 -39.03
N TRP A 266 0.78 -7.15 -37.73
CA TRP A 266 1.48 -6.30 -36.77
C TRP A 266 2.96 -6.67 -36.54
N ARG A 267 3.39 -7.94 -36.78
CA ARG A 267 4.83 -8.30 -36.69
C ARG A 267 5.68 -7.55 -37.71
N ASN A 268 5.06 -7.13 -38.81
CA ASN A 268 5.67 -6.36 -39.88
C ASN A 268 5.09 -4.94 -40.01
N ALA A 269 4.09 -4.59 -39.16
CA ALA A 269 3.48 -3.26 -39.15
C ALA A 269 4.51 -2.23 -38.67
N THR A 270 5.14 -1.58 -39.61
CA THR A 270 5.87 -0.36 -39.39
C THR A 270 4.89 0.74 -39.05
N GLN A 271 5.33 1.80 -38.36
CA GLN A 271 4.53 3.01 -38.13
C GLN A 271 3.78 3.53 -39.39
N ARG A 272 4.26 3.19 -40.58
CA ARG A 272 3.64 3.51 -41.87
C ARG A 272 2.30 2.80 -42.10
N GLU A 273 2.15 1.53 -41.71
CA GLU A 273 0.92 0.75 -41.99
C GLU A 273 -0.23 1.15 -41.08
N VAL A 274 0.05 1.58 -39.83
CA VAL A 274 -0.92 2.21 -38.94
C VAL A 274 -1.39 3.55 -39.53
N GLN A 275 -0.51 4.27 -40.24
CA GLN A 275 -0.84 5.55 -40.90
C GLN A 275 -1.52 5.40 -42.27
N THR A 276 -1.37 4.29 -42.97
CA THR A 276 -1.89 4.11 -44.35
C THR A 276 -3.27 3.46 -44.44
N GLY A 277 -3.95 3.22 -43.28
CA GLY A 277 -5.38 2.86 -43.28
C GLY A 277 -5.71 1.47 -43.81
N ASN A 278 -4.76 0.54 -43.89
CA ASN A 278 -5.06 -0.86 -44.06
C ASN A 278 -5.80 -1.34 -42.82
N ARG A 279 -7.06 -1.76 -42.93
CA ARG A 279 -7.96 -2.12 -41.86
C ARG A 279 -7.34 -3.20 -40.99
N MET A 280 -6.71 -2.81 -39.87
CA MET A 280 -6.37 -3.73 -38.81
C MET A 280 -7.71 -4.24 -38.22
N GLY A 281 -7.98 -5.53 -38.29
CA GLY A 281 -9.15 -6.12 -37.64
C GLY A 281 -9.02 -6.06 -36.12
N GLU A 282 -10.14 -6.10 -35.41
CA GLU A 282 -10.16 -6.05 -33.94
C GLU A 282 -9.26 -7.11 -33.29
N GLU A 283 -9.24 -8.32 -33.83
CA GLU A 283 -8.42 -9.40 -33.34
C GLU A 283 -6.92 -9.10 -33.47
N SER A 284 -6.50 -8.55 -34.62
CA SER A 284 -5.10 -8.14 -34.85
C SER A 284 -4.69 -7.00 -33.94
N ALA A 285 -5.56 -6.03 -33.70
CA ALA A 285 -5.33 -4.94 -32.77
C ALA A 285 -5.20 -5.45 -31.31
N GLY A 286 -6.06 -6.38 -30.90
CA GLY A 286 -5.98 -7.04 -29.60
C GLY A 286 -4.67 -7.82 -29.41
N ALA A 287 -4.25 -8.58 -30.45
CA ALA A 287 -2.98 -9.32 -30.41
C ALA A 287 -1.77 -8.37 -30.33
N TYR A 288 -1.81 -7.23 -31.01
CA TYR A 288 -0.76 -6.20 -30.94
C TYR A 288 -0.63 -5.62 -29.53
N LEU A 289 -1.76 -5.20 -28.92
CA LEU A 289 -1.76 -4.69 -27.56
C LEU A 289 -1.29 -5.73 -26.54
N PHE A 290 -1.68 -6.98 -26.73
CA PHE A 290 -1.24 -8.10 -25.90
C PHE A 290 0.28 -8.28 -25.97
N GLU A 291 0.86 -8.24 -27.16
CA GLU A 291 2.30 -8.37 -27.35
C GLU A 291 3.06 -7.15 -26.83
N LEU A 292 2.54 -5.94 -27.04
CA LEU A 292 3.12 -4.73 -26.47
C LEU A 292 3.18 -4.81 -24.93
N ALA A 293 2.10 -5.28 -24.29
CA ALA A 293 2.09 -5.51 -22.84
C ALA A 293 3.19 -6.51 -22.42
N ARG A 294 3.44 -7.57 -23.20
CA ARG A 294 4.54 -8.52 -22.95
C ARG A 294 5.91 -7.85 -22.98
N VAL A 295 6.18 -7.07 -24.03
CA VAL A 295 7.46 -6.36 -24.18
C VAL A 295 7.69 -5.36 -23.04
N MET A 296 6.65 -4.68 -22.60
CA MET A 296 6.73 -3.75 -21.46
C MET A 296 7.05 -4.49 -20.16
N GLN A 297 6.37 -5.63 -19.90
CA GLN A 297 6.65 -6.46 -18.71
C GLN A 297 8.09 -6.99 -18.68
N GLU A 298 8.66 -7.40 -19.80
CA GLU A 298 10.06 -7.83 -19.87
C GLU A 298 11.05 -6.73 -19.46
N LYS A 299 10.65 -5.48 -19.65
CA LYS A 299 11.42 -4.30 -19.20
C LYS A 299 11.07 -3.86 -17.76
N GLY A 300 10.22 -4.60 -17.06
CA GLY A 300 9.78 -4.25 -15.72
C GLY A 300 8.76 -3.10 -15.66
N ILE A 301 8.12 -2.77 -16.80
CA ILE A 301 7.13 -1.70 -16.90
C ILE A 301 5.73 -2.32 -16.80
N ASP A 302 4.88 -1.80 -15.91
CA ASP A 302 3.46 -2.16 -15.88
C ASP A 302 2.70 -1.37 -16.97
N PRO A 303 2.09 -2.01 -17.97
CA PRO A 303 1.47 -1.32 -19.09
C PRO A 303 0.14 -0.64 -18.72
N GLU A 304 -0.62 -1.17 -17.75
CA GLU A 304 -1.89 -0.57 -17.30
C GLU A 304 -1.62 0.73 -16.56
N LEU A 305 -0.74 0.69 -15.54
CA LEU A 305 -0.38 1.87 -14.76
C LEU A 305 0.35 2.92 -15.62
N SER A 306 1.23 2.49 -16.54
CA SER A 306 1.93 3.43 -17.43
C SER A 306 0.97 4.18 -18.35
N LEU A 307 -0.05 3.51 -18.89
CA LEU A 307 -1.07 4.16 -19.71
C LEU A 307 -1.94 5.07 -18.86
N HIS A 308 -2.32 4.64 -17.66
CA HIS A 308 -3.07 5.45 -16.71
C HIS A 308 -2.33 6.74 -16.38
N SER A 309 -1.10 6.66 -15.88
CA SER A 309 -0.28 7.83 -15.54
C SER A 309 -0.05 8.76 -16.72
N PHE A 310 0.13 8.21 -17.94
CA PHE A 310 0.21 9.02 -19.15
C PHE A 310 -1.07 9.81 -19.40
N CYS A 311 -2.25 9.16 -19.28
CA CYS A 311 -3.54 9.82 -19.47
C CYS A 311 -3.78 10.92 -18.43
N VAL A 312 -3.51 10.65 -17.14
CA VAL A 312 -3.65 11.63 -16.05
C VAL A 312 -2.74 12.83 -16.29
N ASN A 313 -1.46 12.59 -16.62
CA ASN A 313 -0.53 13.65 -16.95
C ASN A 313 -0.97 14.47 -18.17
N LEU A 314 -1.54 13.81 -19.19
CA LEU A 314 -2.06 14.50 -20.36
C LEU A 314 -3.26 15.39 -20.00
N MET A 315 -4.18 14.89 -19.17
CA MET A 315 -5.33 15.67 -18.68
C MET A 315 -4.88 16.92 -17.93
N ARG A 316 -3.92 16.78 -16.99
CA ARG A 316 -3.36 17.92 -16.26
C ARG A 316 -2.72 18.93 -17.20
N ARG A 317 -1.86 18.48 -18.12
CA ARG A 317 -1.22 19.37 -19.12
C ARG A 317 -2.24 20.05 -20.02
N PHE A 318 -3.31 19.36 -20.37
CA PHE A 318 -4.38 19.93 -21.18
C PHE A 318 -5.13 21.02 -20.42
N SER A 319 -5.41 20.83 -19.13
CA SER A 319 -6.01 21.85 -18.28
C SER A 319 -5.14 23.10 -18.14
N GLU A 320 -3.82 22.95 -18.00
CA GLU A 320 -2.86 24.07 -18.01
C GLU A 320 -2.88 24.83 -19.35
N PHE A 321 -2.99 24.09 -20.45
CA PHE A 321 -3.17 24.67 -21.79
C PHE A 321 -4.51 25.42 -21.91
N GLU A 322 -5.61 24.84 -21.43
CA GLU A 322 -6.93 25.51 -21.39
C GLU A 322 -6.89 26.82 -20.61
N ASP A 323 -6.22 26.86 -19.47
CA ASP A 323 -6.05 28.09 -18.70
C ASP A 323 -5.25 29.15 -19.46
N GLY A 324 -4.27 28.72 -20.26
CA GLY A 324 -3.56 29.57 -21.20
C GLY A 324 -4.49 30.16 -22.28
N ILE A 325 -5.33 29.33 -22.89
CA ILE A 325 -6.29 29.76 -23.90
C ILE A 325 -7.34 30.73 -23.31
N ARG A 326 -7.87 30.44 -22.11
CA ARG A 326 -8.87 31.29 -21.43
C ARG A 326 -8.38 32.71 -21.16
N ARG A 327 -7.07 32.89 -20.98
CA ARG A 327 -6.45 34.23 -20.84
C ARG A 327 -6.39 35.01 -22.16
N CYS A 328 -6.45 34.27 -23.29
CA CYS A 328 -6.36 34.86 -24.65
C CYS A 328 -7.72 34.91 -25.38
N GLY A 329 -8.78 34.28 -24.79
CA GLY A 329 -10.09 34.16 -25.41
C GLY A 329 -10.83 32.86 -25.03
N SER A 330 -11.47 32.24 -26.00
CA SER A 330 -12.14 30.92 -25.85
C SER A 330 -11.71 29.99 -26.98
N PHE A 331 -11.87 28.67 -26.77
CA PHE A 331 -11.64 27.68 -27.83
C PHE A 331 -12.45 27.97 -29.10
N ASP A 332 -13.69 28.41 -28.94
CA ASP A 332 -14.62 28.72 -30.06
C ASP A 332 -14.20 29.93 -30.88
N ALA A 333 -13.28 30.76 -30.35
CA ALA A 333 -12.79 31.97 -31.03
C ALA A 333 -11.54 31.71 -31.88
N LEU A 334 -10.95 30.50 -31.79
CA LEU A 334 -9.70 30.14 -32.46
C LEU A 334 -9.97 29.11 -33.57
N SER A 335 -9.24 29.21 -34.69
CA SER A 335 -9.26 28.18 -35.72
C SER A 335 -8.57 26.91 -35.25
N GLN A 336 -8.93 25.78 -35.85
CA GLN A 336 -8.30 24.49 -35.54
C GLN A 336 -6.77 24.54 -35.73
N GLU A 337 -6.30 25.17 -36.83
CA GLU A 337 -4.87 25.30 -37.12
C GLU A 337 -4.16 26.08 -36.01
N ARG A 338 -4.80 27.15 -35.52
CA ARG A 338 -4.18 27.98 -34.45
C ARG A 338 -4.17 27.23 -33.12
N LEU A 339 -5.17 26.45 -32.81
CA LEU A 339 -5.20 25.59 -31.61
C LEU A 339 -4.09 24.53 -31.68
N GLU A 340 -3.90 23.87 -32.81
CA GLU A 340 -2.83 22.88 -32.98
C GLU A 340 -1.43 23.51 -32.89
N GLU A 341 -1.25 24.73 -33.41
CA GLU A 341 0.01 25.48 -33.30
C GLU A 341 0.30 25.84 -31.84
N LEU A 342 -0.68 26.39 -31.11
CA LEU A 342 -0.56 26.72 -29.69
C LEU A 342 -0.30 25.49 -28.84
N TRP A 343 -0.93 24.37 -29.15
CA TRP A 343 -0.66 23.10 -28.46
C TRP A 343 0.77 22.61 -28.69
N ARG A 344 1.30 22.71 -29.90
CA ARG A 344 2.70 22.39 -30.21
C ARG A 344 3.67 23.34 -29.49
N GLU A 345 3.39 24.64 -29.48
CA GLU A 345 4.19 25.62 -28.74
C GLU A 345 4.22 25.37 -27.25
N PHE A 346 3.05 25.00 -26.67
CA PHE A 346 2.93 24.64 -25.26
C PHE A 346 3.77 23.40 -24.93
N ASN A 347 3.66 22.34 -25.73
CA ASN A 347 4.41 21.10 -25.55
C ASN A 347 5.93 21.25 -25.75
N ALA A 348 6.37 22.21 -26.53
CA ALA A 348 7.81 22.47 -26.75
C ALA A 348 8.49 23.21 -25.58
N LYS A 349 7.70 23.78 -24.66
CA LYS A 349 8.20 24.53 -23.48
C LYS A 349 8.29 23.67 -22.21
N VAL A 350 7.72 22.49 -22.24
CA VAL A 350 7.68 21.49 -21.17
C VAL A 350 8.64 20.35 -21.48
#